data_6698e7acdd9c77a8d0f131af705b893d
#
_entry.id   6698e7acdd9c77a8d0f131af705b893d
#
_cell.length_a   1.000
_cell.length_b   1.000
_cell.length_c   1.000
_cell.angle_alpha   90.00
_cell.angle_beta   90.00
_cell.angle_gamma   90.00
#
_symmetry.space_group_name_H-M   'P 1'
#
loop_
_entity.id
_entity.type
_entity.pdbx_description
1 polymer ?
#
loop_
_entity_poly.entity_id
_entity_poly.type
_entity_poly.pdbx_seq_one_letter_code
_entity_poly.pdbx_strand_id
1 'polypeptide(L)'
;HARIAAGQSTHCLVGGAFVSERLDMLMVMEAVQGLGKDANAPFWNSDGTSNGMNLGTAGAFLVLESLEHAHARGAHIYARLDAVLGDRGPREGERMEQRLARLADETGASGDGDTVVFSGASGYPDLSARERAFLKSRFPSAPVRTVGALFGHSIEAHFPTAVALACLALDDDAPISPFAAGDDAPASTAASAAIVTSVGHFRGEGIARLTRMS
;
A
#
# COMPACT_ATOMS: atom_id res chain seq x y z
N HIS A 1 -14.09 7.40 0.55
CA HIS A 1 -14.38 7.42 -0.88
C HIS A 1 -15.88 7.30 -1.15
N ALA A 2 -16.53 6.16 -0.84
CA ALA A 2 -17.93 5.86 -1.21
C ALA A 2 -18.93 6.97 -0.82
N ARG A 3 -18.81 7.57 0.38
CA ARG A 3 -19.71 8.66 0.81
C ARG A 3 -19.58 9.92 -0.04
N ILE A 4 -18.32 10.27 -0.45
CA ILE A 4 -18.08 11.41 -1.34
C ILE A 4 -18.62 11.10 -2.72
N ALA A 5 -18.33 9.93 -3.26
CA ALA A 5 -18.83 9.49 -4.57
C ALA A 5 -20.39 9.45 -4.64
N ALA A 6 -21.04 9.14 -3.51
CA ALA A 6 -22.50 9.15 -3.39
C ALA A 6 -23.08 10.55 -3.09
N GLY A 7 -22.28 11.61 -3.04
CA GLY A 7 -22.72 12.98 -2.71
C GLY A 7 -23.16 13.18 -1.26
N GLN A 8 -22.87 12.24 -0.36
CA GLN A 8 -23.22 12.32 1.07
C GLN A 8 -22.27 13.20 1.87
N SER A 9 -21.09 13.50 1.33
CA SER A 9 -20.10 14.40 1.93
C SER A 9 -19.26 15.01 0.81
N THR A 10 -18.82 16.25 0.96
CA THR A 10 -17.94 16.93 0.02
C THR A 10 -16.47 16.68 0.32
N HIS A 11 -16.13 16.40 1.57
CA HIS A 11 -14.77 16.17 2.03
C HIS A 11 -14.73 15.26 3.26
N CYS A 12 -13.57 14.67 3.52
CA CYS A 12 -13.34 13.81 4.68
C CYS A 12 -11.83 13.75 4.98
N LEU A 13 -11.47 13.87 6.27
CA LEU A 13 -10.12 13.55 6.74
C LEU A 13 -10.05 12.05 7.03
N VAL A 14 -9.09 11.36 6.42
CA VAL A 14 -8.85 9.93 6.59
C VAL A 14 -7.38 9.71 6.93
N GLY A 15 -7.10 8.90 7.93
CA GLY A 15 -5.71 8.63 8.28
C GLY A 15 -5.59 7.71 9.47
N GLY A 16 -4.34 7.51 9.89
CA GLY A 16 -3.97 6.75 11.05
C GLY A 16 -2.62 7.18 11.58
N ALA A 17 -2.37 6.88 12.84
CA ALA A 17 -1.09 7.08 13.47
C ALA A 17 -0.76 5.86 14.35
N PHE A 18 0.48 5.45 14.35
CA PHE A 18 0.97 4.30 15.11
C PHE A 18 2.32 4.63 15.73
N VAL A 19 2.52 4.20 16.98
CA VAL A 19 3.78 4.31 17.72
C VAL A 19 4.33 2.91 17.94
N SER A 20 5.45 2.59 17.31
CA SER A 20 6.06 1.25 17.33
C SER A 20 6.79 0.92 18.64
N GLU A 21 7.18 1.94 19.42
CA GLU A 21 7.97 1.79 20.65
C GLU A 21 7.14 1.30 21.84
N ARG A 22 5.85 1.04 21.65
CA ARG A 22 4.97 0.51 22.70
C ARG A 22 5.34 -0.94 23.01
N LEU A 23 5.79 -1.18 24.23
CA LEU A 23 6.23 -2.49 24.69
C LEU A 23 5.14 -3.57 24.61
N ASP A 24 3.87 -3.21 24.88
CA ASP A 24 2.73 -4.11 24.77
C ASP A 24 2.53 -4.62 23.34
N MET A 25 2.69 -3.73 22.33
CA MET A 25 2.61 -4.11 20.92
C MET A 25 3.79 -4.99 20.51
N LEU A 26 5.00 -4.64 20.93
CA LEU A 26 6.18 -5.45 20.66
C LEU A 26 6.03 -6.85 21.24
N MET A 27 5.53 -6.98 22.48
CA MET A 27 5.28 -8.28 23.11
C MET A 27 4.24 -9.11 22.34
N VAL A 28 3.16 -8.49 21.85
CA VAL A 28 2.16 -9.21 21.05
C VAL A 28 2.76 -9.69 19.74
N MET A 29 3.52 -8.85 19.04
CA MET A 29 4.13 -9.22 17.76
C MET A 29 5.22 -10.28 17.93
N GLU A 30 5.99 -10.23 19.02
CA GLU A 30 6.96 -11.29 19.36
C GLU A 30 6.26 -12.60 19.69
N ALA A 31 5.16 -12.57 20.45
CA ALA A 31 4.39 -13.77 20.81
C ALA A 31 3.85 -14.53 19.60
N VAL A 32 3.55 -13.82 18.50
CA VAL A 32 3.15 -14.43 17.21
C VAL A 32 4.32 -14.67 16.29
N GLN A 33 5.55 -14.51 16.76
CA GLN A 33 6.79 -14.67 15.98
C GLN A 33 6.83 -13.85 14.69
N GLY A 34 6.22 -12.66 14.73
CA GLY A 34 6.12 -11.78 13.58
C GLY A 34 7.31 -10.81 13.42
N LEU A 35 8.01 -10.51 14.52
CA LEU A 35 9.10 -9.52 14.50
C LEU A 35 10.34 -10.04 13.77
N GLY A 36 10.99 -9.15 13.04
CA GLY A 36 12.32 -9.36 12.49
C GLY A 36 13.36 -9.47 13.61
N LYS A 37 14.28 -10.42 13.47
CA LYS A 37 15.32 -10.67 14.48
C LYS A 37 16.54 -9.78 14.34
N ASP A 38 16.72 -9.18 13.17
CA ASP A 38 17.82 -8.27 12.85
C ASP A 38 17.28 -7.01 12.18
N ALA A 39 17.38 -5.88 12.90
CA ALA A 39 16.92 -4.59 12.41
C ALA A 39 17.72 -4.07 11.19
N ASN A 40 18.92 -4.61 10.96
CA ASN A 40 19.77 -4.23 9.83
C ASN A 40 19.60 -5.18 8.63
N ALA A 41 18.82 -6.26 8.78
CA ALA A 41 18.57 -7.15 7.65
C ALA A 41 17.79 -6.44 6.54
N PRO A 42 18.08 -6.71 5.26
CA PRO A 42 17.28 -6.17 4.17
C PRO A 42 15.84 -6.66 4.29
N PHE A 43 14.88 -5.85 3.83
CA PHE A 43 13.47 -6.25 3.86
C PHE A 43 13.24 -7.57 3.11
N TRP A 44 13.86 -7.73 1.95
CA TRP A 44 13.79 -8.94 1.14
C TRP A 44 15.11 -9.71 1.15
N ASN A 45 15.03 -11.00 1.35
CA ASN A 45 16.13 -11.93 1.12
C ASN A 45 16.30 -12.18 -0.39
N SER A 46 17.43 -12.74 -0.78
CA SER A 46 17.73 -13.10 -2.17
C SER A 46 16.76 -14.11 -2.79
N ASP A 47 16.12 -14.94 -1.97
CA ASP A 47 15.08 -15.89 -2.38
C ASP A 47 13.68 -15.28 -2.45
N GLY A 48 13.54 -13.99 -2.13
CA GLY A 48 12.27 -13.27 -2.15
C GLY A 48 11.41 -13.41 -0.88
N THR A 49 11.91 -14.08 0.15
CA THR A 49 11.29 -14.09 1.48
C THR A 49 11.63 -12.81 2.23
N SER A 50 10.87 -12.48 3.28
CA SER A 50 11.19 -11.36 4.16
C SER A 50 11.83 -11.83 5.47
N ASN A 51 12.55 -10.92 6.14
CA ASN A 51 13.27 -11.22 7.38
C ASN A 51 12.44 -11.04 8.65
N GLY A 52 11.14 -10.90 8.53
CA GLY A 52 10.24 -10.56 9.62
C GLY A 52 9.84 -9.08 9.59
N MET A 53 8.89 -8.75 10.45
CA MET A 53 8.34 -7.41 10.51
C MET A 53 9.22 -6.49 11.35
N ASN A 54 9.64 -5.38 10.78
CA ASN A 54 10.16 -4.25 11.53
C ASN A 54 9.02 -3.25 11.73
N LEU A 55 8.62 -3.02 12.98
CA LEU A 55 7.61 -2.02 13.28
C LEU A 55 8.19 -0.61 13.13
N GLY A 56 7.39 0.30 12.59
CA GLY A 56 7.78 1.69 12.39
C GLY A 56 6.74 2.67 12.99
N THR A 57 7.22 3.73 13.61
CA THR A 57 6.38 4.84 14.06
C THR A 57 6.07 5.75 12.87
N ALA A 58 4.80 5.89 12.52
CA ALA A 58 4.36 6.77 11.45
C ALA A 58 2.93 7.29 11.68
N GLY A 59 2.63 8.40 11.01
CA GLY A 59 1.27 8.92 10.89
C GLY A 59 1.07 9.53 9.52
N ALA A 60 -0.06 9.23 8.89
CA ALA A 60 -0.46 9.80 7.62
C ALA A 60 -1.93 10.16 7.64
N PHE A 61 -2.25 11.36 7.15
CA PHE A 61 -3.60 11.88 7.06
C PHE A 61 -3.85 12.44 5.66
N LEU A 62 -4.93 12.03 5.05
CA LEU A 62 -5.34 12.39 3.69
C LEU A 62 -6.63 13.21 3.77
N VAL A 63 -6.67 14.32 3.07
CA VAL A 63 -7.90 15.06 2.83
C VAL A 63 -8.49 14.54 1.52
N LEU A 64 -9.59 13.82 1.60
CA LEU A 64 -10.37 13.38 0.44
C LEU A 64 -11.47 14.40 0.18
N GLU A 65 -11.61 14.82 -1.07
CA GLU A 65 -12.60 15.81 -1.47
C GLU A 65 -13.29 15.39 -2.76
N SER A 66 -14.52 15.88 -2.99
CA SER A 66 -15.07 15.85 -4.34
C SER A 66 -14.26 16.79 -5.23
N LEU A 67 -14.12 16.45 -6.50
CA LEU A 67 -13.35 17.26 -7.45
C LEU A 67 -13.89 18.70 -7.53
N GLU A 68 -15.21 18.85 -7.50
CA GLU A 68 -15.89 20.16 -7.48
C GLU A 68 -15.48 21.01 -6.27
N HIS A 69 -15.48 20.41 -5.08
CA HIS A 69 -15.10 21.10 -3.85
C HIS A 69 -13.62 21.52 -3.87
N ALA A 70 -12.73 20.63 -4.31
CA ALA A 70 -11.30 20.90 -4.45
C ALA A 70 -11.04 22.09 -5.40
N HIS A 71 -11.67 22.09 -6.57
CA HIS A 71 -11.57 23.18 -7.54
C HIS A 71 -12.15 24.49 -6.99
N ALA A 72 -13.30 24.45 -6.33
CA ALA A 72 -13.97 25.66 -5.80
C ALA A 72 -13.11 26.42 -4.77
N ARG A 73 -12.26 25.71 -4.02
CA ARG A 73 -11.34 26.33 -3.05
C ARG A 73 -9.90 26.51 -3.57
N GLY A 74 -9.62 26.16 -4.84
CA GLY A 74 -8.28 26.25 -5.43
C GLY A 74 -7.26 25.29 -4.80
N ALA A 75 -7.70 24.09 -4.38
CA ALA A 75 -6.81 23.10 -3.78
C ALA A 75 -5.80 22.57 -4.78
N HIS A 76 -4.57 22.30 -4.32
CA HIS A 76 -3.66 21.41 -5.04
C HIS A 76 -4.19 19.97 -4.95
N ILE A 77 -4.32 19.31 -6.09
CA ILE A 77 -4.85 17.95 -6.18
C ILE A 77 -3.70 17.02 -6.57
N TYR A 78 -3.20 16.25 -5.62
CA TYR A 78 -2.07 15.34 -5.82
C TYR A 78 -2.41 14.16 -6.75
N ALA A 79 -3.62 13.61 -6.60
CA ALA A 79 -4.07 12.47 -7.40
C ALA A 79 -5.59 12.29 -7.26
N ARG A 80 -6.17 11.52 -8.18
CA ARG A 80 -7.55 11.05 -8.07
C ARG A 80 -7.59 9.64 -7.49
N LEU A 81 -8.36 9.43 -6.41
CA LEU A 81 -8.68 8.12 -5.89
C LEU A 81 -9.87 7.54 -6.66
N ASP A 82 -9.59 6.66 -7.62
CA ASP A 82 -10.63 6.07 -8.48
C ASP A 82 -11.47 5.04 -7.73
N ALA A 83 -10.80 4.16 -6.99
CA ALA A 83 -11.45 3.11 -6.22
C ALA A 83 -10.64 2.74 -4.98
N VAL A 84 -11.32 2.31 -3.93
CA VAL A 84 -10.73 1.66 -2.77
C VAL A 84 -11.70 0.62 -2.25
N LEU A 85 -11.26 -0.63 -2.21
CA LEU A 85 -12.06 -1.76 -1.73
C LEU A 85 -11.24 -2.60 -0.76
N GLY A 86 -11.94 -3.20 0.19
CA GLY A 86 -11.34 -4.12 1.14
C GLY A 86 -12.32 -5.23 1.51
N ASP A 87 -11.77 -6.37 1.86
CA ASP A 87 -12.54 -7.53 2.29
C ASP A 87 -11.85 -8.26 3.44
N ARG A 88 -12.60 -9.05 4.18
CA ARG A 88 -12.13 -9.84 5.31
C ARG A 88 -12.65 -11.26 5.17
N GLY A 89 -11.76 -12.24 5.30
CA GLY A 89 -12.17 -13.63 5.24
C GLY A 89 -11.05 -14.58 5.67
N PRO A 90 -11.34 -15.88 5.74
CA PRO A 90 -10.35 -16.90 6.05
C PRO A 90 -9.26 -16.94 4.97
N ARG A 91 -8.04 -17.34 5.37
CA ARG A 91 -6.84 -17.39 4.49
C ARG A 91 -6.38 -18.81 4.16
N GLU A 92 -7.16 -19.82 4.50
CA GLU A 92 -6.80 -21.20 4.19
C GLU A 92 -6.67 -21.40 2.68
N GLY A 93 -5.62 -22.09 2.26
CA GLY A 93 -5.31 -22.31 0.85
C GLY A 93 -5.06 -21.00 0.10
N GLU A 94 -5.57 -20.90 -1.10
CA GLU A 94 -5.40 -19.74 -2.02
C GLU A 94 -6.47 -18.64 -1.83
N ARG A 95 -7.24 -18.64 -0.76
CA ARG A 95 -8.35 -17.68 -0.58
C ARG A 95 -7.91 -16.22 -0.47
N MET A 96 -6.67 -15.97 -0.01
CA MET A 96 -6.11 -14.61 0.04
C MET A 96 -5.88 -14.08 -1.38
N GLU A 97 -5.22 -14.87 -2.22
CA GLU A 97 -4.89 -14.52 -3.61
C GLU A 97 -6.15 -14.36 -4.46
N GLN A 98 -7.13 -15.26 -4.28
CA GLN A 98 -8.44 -15.16 -4.95
C GLN A 98 -9.17 -13.87 -4.56
N ARG A 99 -9.10 -13.47 -3.27
CA ARG A 99 -9.69 -12.22 -2.78
C ARG A 99 -8.97 -11.00 -3.34
N LEU A 100 -7.64 -11.00 -3.34
CA LEU A 100 -6.85 -9.94 -3.95
C LEU A 100 -7.15 -9.82 -5.46
N ALA A 101 -7.27 -10.94 -6.18
CA ALA A 101 -7.62 -10.93 -7.59
C ALA A 101 -9.00 -10.31 -7.82
N ARG A 102 -10.01 -10.72 -7.06
CA ARG A 102 -11.35 -10.13 -7.13
C ARG A 102 -11.34 -8.63 -6.82
N LEU A 103 -10.64 -8.21 -5.76
CA LEU A 103 -10.52 -6.79 -5.42
C LEU A 103 -9.82 -6.00 -6.53
N ALA A 104 -8.79 -6.57 -7.17
CA ALA A 104 -8.11 -5.95 -8.31
C ALA A 104 -9.07 -5.78 -9.49
N ASP A 105 -9.87 -6.79 -9.80
CA ASP A 105 -10.87 -6.73 -10.88
C ASP A 105 -11.95 -5.69 -10.58
N GLU A 106 -12.52 -5.69 -9.39
CA GLU A 106 -13.57 -4.75 -8.96
C GLU A 106 -13.09 -3.30 -8.88
N THR A 107 -11.81 -3.06 -8.54
CA THR A 107 -11.23 -1.70 -8.55
C THR A 107 -10.76 -1.27 -9.94
N GLY A 108 -10.78 -2.16 -10.92
CA GLY A 108 -10.22 -1.93 -12.25
C GLY A 108 -8.70 -1.75 -12.22
N ALA A 109 -8.01 -2.33 -11.20
CA ALA A 109 -6.57 -2.24 -11.11
C ALA A 109 -5.90 -3.01 -12.23
N SER A 110 -5.12 -2.31 -13.05
CA SER A 110 -4.33 -2.85 -14.16
C SER A 110 -2.88 -2.41 -14.03
N GLY A 111 -1.95 -3.31 -14.35
CA GLY A 111 -0.51 -3.00 -14.43
C GLY A 111 -0.08 -2.45 -15.79
N ASP A 112 -1.03 -2.04 -16.63
CA ASP A 112 -0.75 -1.52 -17.96
C ASP A 112 -0.27 -0.06 -17.91
N GLY A 113 0.44 0.36 -18.94
CA GLY A 113 0.98 1.70 -19.05
C GLY A 113 2.03 2.02 -17.97
N ASP A 114 2.08 3.28 -17.56
CA ASP A 114 3.02 3.78 -16.55
C ASP A 114 2.43 3.62 -15.13
N THR A 115 2.05 2.38 -14.78
CA THR A 115 1.53 2.04 -13.45
C THR A 115 2.64 1.65 -12.49
N VAL A 116 2.57 2.09 -11.23
CA VAL A 116 3.43 1.66 -10.13
C VAL A 116 2.61 1.00 -9.03
N VAL A 117 3.14 -0.03 -8.39
CA VAL A 117 2.49 -0.71 -7.26
C VAL A 117 3.19 -0.35 -5.95
N PHE A 118 2.45 0.15 -4.99
CA PHE A 118 2.88 0.33 -3.60
C PHE A 118 2.39 -0.85 -2.78
N SER A 119 3.31 -1.76 -2.46
CA SER A 119 3.02 -2.96 -1.69
C SER A 119 2.91 -2.64 -0.20
N GLY A 120 1.83 -3.10 0.40
CA GLY A 120 1.60 -3.05 1.84
C GLY A 120 2.26 -4.19 2.61
N ALA A 121 3.23 -4.89 2.00
CA ALA A 121 3.94 -5.99 2.63
C ALA A 121 4.46 -5.60 4.02
N SER A 122 4.08 -6.40 5.02
CA SER A 122 4.38 -6.11 6.43
C SER A 122 5.77 -6.58 6.87
N GLY A 123 6.40 -7.43 6.08
CA GLY A 123 7.59 -8.17 6.50
C GLY A 123 7.27 -9.53 7.15
N TYR A 124 6.01 -9.84 7.47
CA TYR A 124 5.65 -11.18 7.93
C TYR A 124 5.92 -12.19 6.81
N PRO A 125 6.82 -13.18 7.02
CA PRO A 125 7.49 -13.89 5.93
C PRO A 125 6.54 -14.51 4.90
N ASP A 126 5.61 -15.35 5.36
CA ASP A 126 4.67 -16.05 4.47
C ASP A 126 3.75 -15.09 3.72
N LEU A 127 3.13 -14.14 4.44
CA LEU A 127 2.16 -13.21 3.85
C LEU A 127 2.81 -12.26 2.84
N SER A 128 4.00 -11.75 3.17
CA SER A 128 4.73 -10.85 2.27
C SER A 128 5.19 -11.56 1.01
N ALA A 129 5.65 -12.81 1.12
CA ALA A 129 6.03 -13.63 -0.02
C ALA A 129 4.83 -13.93 -0.93
N ARG A 130 3.68 -14.28 -0.36
CA ARG A 130 2.43 -14.55 -1.09
C ARG A 130 1.90 -13.30 -1.80
N GLU A 131 1.88 -12.14 -1.10
CA GLU A 131 1.53 -10.87 -1.73
C GLU A 131 2.45 -10.55 -2.90
N ARG A 132 3.78 -10.66 -2.70
CA ARG A 132 4.77 -10.42 -3.76
C ARG A 132 4.56 -11.33 -4.97
N ALA A 133 4.31 -12.62 -4.76
CA ALA A 133 4.03 -13.56 -5.84
C ALA A 133 2.75 -13.18 -6.60
N PHE A 134 1.70 -12.80 -5.88
CA PHE A 134 0.47 -12.28 -6.47
C PHE A 134 0.72 -11.04 -7.33
N LEU A 135 1.43 -10.04 -6.79
CA LEU A 135 1.72 -8.79 -7.50
C LEU A 135 2.50 -9.03 -8.79
N LYS A 136 3.53 -9.88 -8.76
CA LYS A 136 4.31 -10.25 -9.94
C LYS A 136 3.50 -11.00 -10.99
N SER A 137 2.58 -11.84 -10.58
CA SER A 137 1.68 -12.56 -11.50
C SER A 137 0.61 -11.64 -12.09
N ARG A 138 0.01 -10.76 -11.26
CA ARG A 138 -1.14 -9.96 -11.66
C ARG A 138 -0.76 -8.67 -12.39
N PHE A 139 0.40 -8.09 -12.03
CA PHE A 139 0.90 -6.83 -12.56
C PHE A 139 2.37 -6.95 -13.04
N PRO A 140 2.66 -7.85 -14.00
CA PRO A 140 4.04 -8.22 -14.33
C PRO A 140 4.89 -7.05 -14.89
N SER A 141 4.25 -6.03 -15.45
CA SER A 141 4.93 -4.86 -16.05
C SER A 141 5.02 -3.67 -15.09
N ALA A 142 4.27 -3.68 -13.98
CA ALA A 142 4.26 -2.58 -13.03
C ALA A 142 5.33 -2.76 -11.95
N PRO A 143 6.28 -1.81 -11.80
CA PRO A 143 7.30 -1.92 -10.76
C PRO A 143 6.68 -1.84 -9.37
N VAL A 144 7.14 -2.71 -8.47
CA VAL A 144 6.68 -2.77 -7.08
C VAL A 144 7.60 -1.97 -6.18
N ARG A 145 7.01 -1.20 -5.25
CA ARG A 145 7.67 -0.43 -4.20
C ARG A 145 7.20 -0.91 -2.84
N THR A 146 8.12 -1.36 -2.02
CA THR A 146 7.82 -1.93 -0.69
C THR A 146 7.80 -0.84 0.36
N VAL A 147 6.61 -0.38 0.75
CA VAL A 147 6.44 0.76 1.68
C VAL A 147 7.07 0.48 3.06
N GLY A 148 6.92 -0.75 3.56
CA GLY A 148 7.51 -1.17 4.83
C GLY A 148 9.04 -1.07 4.91
N ALA A 149 9.72 -1.00 3.78
CA ALA A 149 11.18 -0.84 3.74
C ALA A 149 11.64 0.58 4.08
N LEU A 150 10.77 1.60 3.92
CA LEU A 150 11.10 2.99 4.24
C LEU A 150 10.91 3.34 5.72
N PHE A 151 9.78 2.92 6.28
CA PHE A 151 9.31 3.39 7.59
C PHE A 151 9.11 2.27 8.60
N GLY A 152 9.38 1.02 8.22
CA GLY A 152 8.84 -0.12 8.92
C GLY A 152 7.32 -0.26 8.72
N HIS A 153 6.73 -1.27 9.33
CA HIS A 153 5.28 -1.48 9.27
C HIS A 153 4.58 -0.72 10.39
N SER A 154 3.71 0.19 10.03
CA SER A 154 3.04 1.13 10.95
C SER A 154 1.56 0.79 11.18
N ILE A 155 1.21 -0.48 11.13
CA ILE A 155 -0.11 -1.05 11.42
C ILE A 155 -1.26 -0.20 10.83
N GLU A 156 -1.95 0.62 11.65
CA GLU A 156 -3.09 1.46 11.24
C GLU A 156 -2.70 2.59 10.29
N ALA A 157 -1.47 3.09 10.40
CA ALA A 157 -0.96 4.15 9.54
C ALA A 157 -0.40 3.64 8.22
N HIS A 158 -0.17 2.31 8.07
CA HIS A 158 0.56 1.76 6.93
C HIS A 158 -0.14 2.03 5.59
N PHE A 159 -1.43 1.71 5.48
CA PHE A 159 -2.20 1.94 4.26
C PHE A 159 -2.36 3.42 3.93
N PRO A 160 -2.75 4.32 4.85
CA PRO A 160 -2.75 5.76 4.58
C PRO A 160 -1.38 6.30 4.15
N THR A 161 -0.28 5.82 4.72
CA THR A 161 1.08 6.20 4.32
C THR A 161 1.38 5.76 2.89
N ALA A 162 1.02 4.52 2.53
CA ALA A 162 1.20 4.02 1.17
C ALA A 162 0.38 4.83 0.15
N VAL A 163 -0.86 5.21 0.48
CA VAL A 163 -1.69 6.08 -0.37
C VAL A 163 -1.07 7.48 -0.48
N ALA A 164 -0.54 8.05 0.60
CA ALA A 164 0.14 9.35 0.56
C ALA A 164 1.37 9.32 -0.36
N LEU A 165 2.19 8.26 -0.27
CA LEU A 165 3.33 8.07 -1.16
C LEU A 165 2.90 7.91 -2.62
N ALA A 166 1.81 7.17 -2.87
CA ALA A 166 1.24 7.05 -4.21
C ALA A 166 0.76 8.41 -4.77
N CYS A 167 0.12 9.24 -3.94
CA CYS A 167 -0.28 10.58 -4.32
C CYS A 167 0.93 11.46 -4.70
N LEU A 168 1.98 11.47 -3.88
CA LEU A 168 3.21 12.22 -4.16
C LEU A 168 3.89 11.73 -5.43
N ALA A 169 3.91 10.42 -5.64
CA ALA A 169 4.48 9.82 -6.83
C ALA A 169 3.72 10.16 -8.11
N LEU A 170 2.41 10.32 -8.01
CA LEU A 170 1.57 10.72 -9.14
C LEU A 170 1.61 12.23 -9.42
N ASP A 171 2.01 13.02 -8.44
CA ASP A 171 2.18 14.47 -8.57
C ASP A 171 3.57 14.84 -9.14
N ASP A 172 4.57 13.96 -8.95
CA ASP A 172 5.94 14.15 -9.45
C ASP A 172 6.07 13.69 -10.91
N ASP A 173 6.87 14.41 -11.70
CA ASP A 173 7.20 14.08 -13.08
C ASP A 173 8.43 13.15 -13.21
N ALA A 174 8.92 12.58 -12.11
CA ALA A 174 10.07 11.70 -12.09
C ALA A 174 9.69 10.23 -11.83
N PRO A 175 10.45 9.27 -12.39
CA PRO A 175 10.31 7.86 -12.06
C PRO A 175 10.63 7.59 -10.57
N ILE A 176 9.85 6.74 -9.92
CA ILE A 176 10.05 6.38 -8.51
C ILE A 176 11.16 5.36 -8.37
N SER A 177 12.18 5.71 -7.58
CA SER A 177 13.27 4.80 -7.23
C SER A 177 12.80 3.62 -6.37
N PRO A 178 13.49 2.46 -6.41
CA PRO A 178 13.26 1.37 -5.47
C PRO A 178 13.41 1.82 -4.01
N PHE A 179 12.55 1.30 -3.12
CA PHE A 179 12.61 1.55 -1.68
C PHE A 179 13.45 0.51 -0.95
N ALA A 180 13.56 -0.69 -1.51
CA ALA A 180 14.36 -1.79 -0.99
C ALA A 180 15.19 -2.44 -2.08
N ALA A 181 16.27 -3.11 -1.69
CA ALA A 181 17.14 -3.86 -2.61
C ALA A 181 16.40 -4.97 -3.39
N GLY A 182 15.27 -5.45 -2.88
CA GLY A 182 14.43 -6.44 -3.57
C GLY A 182 13.28 -5.88 -4.39
N ASP A 183 13.12 -4.56 -4.43
CA ASP A 183 12.12 -3.92 -5.28
C ASP A 183 12.54 -3.98 -6.76
N ASP A 184 11.56 -3.83 -7.64
CA ASP A 184 11.81 -3.83 -9.08
C ASP A 184 12.58 -2.56 -9.50
N ALA A 185 13.33 -2.65 -10.60
CA ALA A 185 14.03 -1.51 -11.19
C ALA A 185 13.08 -0.32 -11.41
N PRO A 186 13.58 0.93 -11.43
CA PRO A 186 12.73 2.07 -11.73
C PRO A 186 12.13 1.95 -13.14
N ALA A 187 10.89 2.43 -13.29
CA ALA A 187 10.30 2.64 -14.61
C ALA A 187 11.11 3.68 -15.39
N SER A 188 10.96 3.70 -16.70
CA SER A 188 11.61 4.70 -17.56
C SER A 188 10.91 6.06 -17.54
N THR A 189 9.66 6.10 -17.08
CA THR A 189 8.76 7.25 -17.09
C THR A 189 8.15 7.50 -15.72
N ALA A 190 7.64 8.70 -15.50
CA ALA A 190 6.82 9.04 -14.35
C ALA A 190 5.51 8.23 -14.36
N ALA A 191 5.00 7.89 -13.19
CA ALA A 191 3.77 7.12 -13.08
C ALA A 191 2.54 7.95 -13.47
N SER A 192 1.64 7.36 -14.25
CA SER A 192 0.30 7.91 -14.55
C SER A 192 -0.79 7.27 -13.69
N ALA A 193 -0.54 6.08 -13.15
CA ALA A 193 -1.43 5.37 -12.24
C ALA A 193 -0.65 4.69 -11.10
N ALA A 194 -1.32 4.48 -9.98
CA ALA A 194 -0.77 3.76 -8.85
C ALA A 194 -1.79 2.76 -8.31
N ILE A 195 -1.28 1.60 -7.89
CA ILE A 195 -2.03 0.59 -7.15
C ILE A 195 -1.42 0.52 -5.75
N VAL A 196 -2.26 0.58 -4.73
CA VAL A 196 -1.83 0.41 -3.34
C VAL A 196 -2.49 -0.84 -2.79
N THR A 197 -1.68 -1.76 -2.24
CA THR A 197 -2.20 -2.97 -1.60
C THR A 197 -2.10 -2.90 -0.08
N SER A 198 -2.88 -3.72 0.57
CA SER A 198 -2.79 -3.98 2.01
C SER A 198 -3.14 -5.43 2.29
N VAL A 199 -2.29 -6.11 3.02
CA VAL A 199 -2.52 -7.46 3.54
C VAL A 199 -2.34 -7.44 5.05
N GLY A 200 -3.45 -7.48 5.78
CA GLY A 200 -3.42 -7.46 7.25
C GLY A 200 -2.82 -8.77 7.82
N HIS A 201 -2.26 -8.73 9.03
CA HIS A 201 -1.55 -9.87 9.64
C HIS A 201 -2.40 -11.12 9.81
N PHE A 202 -3.62 -10.95 10.31
CA PHE A 202 -4.51 -12.08 10.61
C PHE A 202 -5.56 -12.27 9.51
N ARG A 203 -6.08 -11.20 8.97
CA ARG A 203 -7.09 -11.17 7.90
C ARG A 203 -7.31 -9.76 7.40
N GLY A 204 -7.91 -9.67 6.24
CA GLY A 204 -8.22 -8.41 5.58
C GLY A 204 -7.21 -8.10 4.50
N GLU A 205 -7.73 -7.95 3.31
CA GLU A 205 -7.03 -7.51 2.12
C GLU A 205 -7.70 -6.24 1.60
N GLY A 206 -6.91 -5.35 1.03
CA GLY A 206 -7.39 -4.11 0.44
C GLY A 206 -6.60 -3.73 -0.79
N ILE A 207 -7.29 -3.07 -1.73
CA ILE A 207 -6.66 -2.46 -2.91
C ILE A 207 -7.25 -1.07 -3.11
N ALA A 208 -6.38 -0.10 -3.37
CA ALA A 208 -6.76 1.19 -3.91
C ALA A 208 -6.13 1.39 -5.28
N ARG A 209 -6.86 2.09 -6.15
CA ARG A 209 -6.37 2.57 -7.44
C ARG A 209 -6.45 4.08 -7.46
N LEU A 210 -5.32 4.69 -7.88
CA LEU A 210 -5.19 6.13 -8.04
C LEU A 210 -4.70 6.45 -9.45
N THR A 211 -5.06 7.63 -9.95
CA THR A 211 -4.55 8.15 -11.23
C THR A 211 -4.06 9.57 -11.06
N ARG A 212 -3.07 9.94 -11.87
CA ARG A 212 -2.57 11.30 -11.99
C ARG A 212 -3.70 12.24 -12.42
N MET A 213 -3.71 13.44 -11.88
CA MET A 213 -4.54 14.53 -12.41
C MET A 213 -3.86 15.13 -13.66
N SER A 214 -4.63 15.24 -14.71
CA SER A 214 -4.21 15.92 -15.97
C SER A 214 -4.45 17.41 -15.90
#